data_d9dc2b1f7d243109b541823207d017c2
#
_entry.id   d9dc2b1f7d243109b541823207d017c2
#
_cell.length_a   1.000
_cell.length_b   1.000
_cell.length_c   1.000
_cell.angle_alpha   90.00
_cell.angle_beta   90.00
_cell.angle_gamma   90.00
#
_symmetry.space_group_name_H-M   'P 1'
#
loop_
_entity.id
_entity.type
_entity.pdbx_description
1 polymer ?
#
loop_
_entity_poly.entity_id
_entity_poly.type
_entity_poly.pdbx_seq_one_letter_code
_entity_poly.pdbx_strand_id
1 'polypeptide(L)' 'MRTDVEKVLGKIRPALQADGGDVELVDVEGGVVKVRLTGACGGCPMASITLKNGIEALLKEEIPSVDRVESV' A
#
# COMPACT_ATOMS: atom_id res chain seq x y z
N MET A 1 -3.90 11.92 8.61
CA MET A 1 -3.05 10.92 7.93
C MET A 1 -3.83 9.80 7.25
N ARG A 2 -4.76 9.17 7.93
CA ARG A 2 -5.53 8.06 7.34
C ARG A 2 -6.24 8.44 6.04
N THR A 3 -6.91 9.58 6.02
CA THR A 3 -7.61 10.06 4.84
C THR A 3 -6.66 10.25 3.66
N ASP A 4 -5.48 10.82 3.92
CA ASP A 4 -4.47 11.04 2.88
C ASP A 4 -3.94 9.71 2.36
N VAL A 5 -3.71 8.75 3.24
CA VAL A 5 -3.27 7.40 2.87
C VAL A 5 -4.33 6.73 1.99
N GLU A 6 -5.60 6.84 2.36
CA GLU A 6 -6.68 6.27 1.57
C GLU A 6 -6.76 6.89 0.17
N LYS A 7 -6.52 8.18 0.05
CA LYS A 7 -6.49 8.86 -1.25
C LYS A 7 -5.36 8.33 -2.13
N VAL A 8 -4.17 8.17 -1.56
CA VAL A 8 -3.03 7.64 -2.30
C VAL A 8 -3.27 6.20 -2.70
N LEU A 9 -3.78 5.37 -1.80
CA LEU A 9 -4.12 3.99 -2.11
C LEU A 9 -5.18 3.91 -3.20
N GLY A 10 -6.15 4.82 -3.20
CA GLY A 10 -7.15 4.91 -4.25
C GLY A 10 -6.57 5.18 -5.64
N LYS A 11 -5.43 5.84 -5.72
CA LYS A 11 -4.72 6.05 -6.99
C LYS A 11 -3.97 4.80 -7.44
N ILE A 12 -3.53 3.97 -6.49
CA ILE A 12 -2.76 2.76 -6.76
C ILE A 12 -3.68 1.58 -7.12
N ARG A 13 -4.85 1.50 -6.49
CA ARG A 13 -5.75 0.37 -6.64
C ARG A 13 -6.12 0.02 -8.08
N PRO A 14 -6.46 0.99 -8.95
CA PRO A 14 -6.79 0.65 -10.34
C PRO A 14 -5.67 -0.12 -11.06
N ALA A 15 -4.41 0.25 -10.83
CA ALA A 15 -3.28 -0.45 -11.42
C ALA A 15 -3.15 -1.88 -10.88
N LEU A 16 -3.36 -2.06 -9.59
CA LEU A 16 -3.32 -3.38 -8.96
C LEU A 16 -4.47 -4.26 -9.43
N GLN A 17 -5.67 -3.67 -9.52
CA GLN A 17 -6.86 -4.39 -9.97
C GLN A 17 -6.71 -4.85 -11.41
N ALA A 18 -6.05 -4.07 -12.26
CA ALA A 18 -5.76 -4.45 -13.63
C ALA A 18 -4.87 -5.70 -13.70
N ASP A 19 -4.02 -5.90 -12.71
CA ASP A 19 -3.15 -7.08 -12.59
C ASP A 19 -3.81 -8.22 -11.82
N GLY A 20 -5.07 -8.05 -11.42
CA GLY A 20 -5.81 -9.07 -10.67
C GLY A 20 -5.59 -9.00 -9.15
N GLY A 21 -4.96 -7.94 -8.65
CA GLY A 21 -4.73 -7.76 -7.22
C GLY A 21 -5.48 -6.57 -6.67
N ASP A 22 -5.28 -6.30 -5.40
CA ASP A 22 -5.83 -5.13 -4.71
C ASP A 22 -5.04 -4.86 -3.44
N VAL A 23 -5.29 -3.70 -2.84
CA VAL A 23 -4.69 -3.31 -1.57
C VAL A 23 -5.78 -2.71 -0.68
N GLU A 24 -5.76 -3.08 0.60
CA GLU A 24 -6.68 -2.54 1.60
C GLU A 24 -5.88 -1.86 2.71
N LEU A 25 -6.38 -0.72 3.17
CA LEU A 25 -5.83 -0.08 4.36
C LEU A 25 -6.38 -0.80 5.59
N VAL A 26 -5.47 -1.34 6.41
CA VAL A 26 -5.83 -2.02 7.65
C VAL A 26 -5.77 -1.05 8.82
N ASP A 27 -4.66 -0.32 8.94
CA ASP A 27 -4.48 0.64 10.03
C ASP A 27 -3.37 1.63 9.71
N VAL A 28 -3.33 2.72 10.49
CA VAL A 28 -2.25 3.71 10.45
C VAL A 28 -1.91 4.07 11.89
N GLU A 29 -0.67 3.81 12.28
CA GLU A 29 -0.18 4.12 13.62
C GLU A 29 1.21 4.73 13.58
N GLY A 30 1.37 5.93 14.14
CA GLY A 30 2.67 6.54 14.34
C GLY A 30 3.53 6.64 13.07
N GLY A 31 2.92 6.85 11.92
CA GLY A 31 3.63 6.88 10.65
C GLY A 31 3.80 5.52 9.99
N VAL A 32 3.38 4.44 10.65
CA VAL A 32 3.38 3.09 10.07
C VAL A 32 2.02 2.84 9.42
N VAL A 33 2.03 2.59 8.12
CA VAL A 33 0.82 2.28 7.36
C VAL A 33 0.74 0.76 7.19
N LYS A 34 -0.32 0.17 7.72
CA LYS A 34 -0.56 -1.27 7.61
C LYS A 34 -1.56 -1.52 6.50
N VAL A 35 -1.15 -2.30 5.53
CA VAL A 35 -1.98 -2.63 4.37
C VAL A 35 -2.06 -4.13 4.20
N ARG A 36 -3.10 -4.58 3.51
CA ARG A 36 -3.26 -5.98 3.13
C ARG A 36 -3.31 -6.05 1.61
N LEU A 37 -2.42 -6.84 1.05
CA LEU A 37 -2.42 -7.12 -0.38
C LEU A 37 -3.26 -8.38 -0.64
N THR A 38 -4.15 -8.30 -1.62
CA THR A 38 -5.07 -9.39 -1.95
C THR A 38 -4.97 -9.76 -3.43
N GLY A 39 -5.58 -10.88 -3.80
CA GLY A 39 -5.57 -11.35 -5.18
C GLY A 39 -4.19 -11.80 -5.62
N ALA A 40 -3.86 -11.58 -6.88
CA ALA A 40 -2.58 -11.98 -7.46
C ALA A 40 -1.38 -11.35 -6.74
N CYS A 41 -1.56 -10.14 -6.19
CA CYS A 41 -0.50 -9.43 -5.46
C CYS A 41 -0.16 -10.10 -4.14
N GLY A 42 -1.10 -10.78 -3.52
CA GLY A 42 -0.89 -11.48 -2.25
C GLY A 42 -0.31 -12.88 -2.40
N GLY A 43 -0.33 -13.43 -3.62
CA GLY A 43 0.05 -14.81 -3.86
C GLY A 43 1.52 -15.05 -4.16
N CYS A 44 2.30 -14.01 -4.44
CA CYS A 44 3.71 -14.12 -4.79
C CYS A 44 4.55 -13.28 -3.83
N PRO A 45 5.43 -13.87 -3.00
CA PRO A 45 6.22 -13.13 -2.03
C PRO A 45 7.08 -12.03 -2.66
N MET A 46 7.72 -12.30 -3.79
CA MET A 46 8.54 -11.30 -4.45
C MET A 46 7.70 -10.13 -5.00
N ALA A 47 6.55 -10.45 -5.60
CA ALA A 47 5.65 -9.43 -6.09
C ALA A 47 5.10 -8.59 -4.94
N SER A 48 4.77 -9.22 -3.81
CA SER A 48 4.29 -8.51 -2.62
C SER A 48 5.34 -7.55 -2.07
N ILE A 49 6.60 -7.97 -2.02
CA ILE A 49 7.70 -7.12 -1.55
C ILE A 49 7.89 -5.94 -2.49
N THR A 50 7.90 -6.17 -3.79
CA THR A 50 8.07 -5.11 -4.80
C THR A 50 6.93 -4.11 -4.71
N LEU A 51 5.70 -4.58 -4.60
CA LEU A 51 4.53 -3.71 -4.45
C LEU A 51 4.57 -2.92 -3.16
N LYS A 52 4.91 -3.57 -2.07
CA LYS A 52 5.03 -2.91 -0.77
C LYS A 52 6.05 -1.76 -0.85
N ASN A 53 7.21 -2.01 -1.45
CA ASN A 53 8.25 -0.99 -1.60
C ASN A 53 7.78 0.16 -2.49
N GLY A 54 7.07 -0.13 -3.56
CA GLY A 54 6.50 0.88 -4.45
C GLY A 54 5.44 1.73 -3.75
N ILE A 55 4.57 1.09 -3.00
CA ILE A 55 3.53 1.76 -2.22
C ILE A 55 4.17 2.64 -1.14
N GLU A 56 5.17 2.11 -0.44
CA GLU A 56 5.90 2.85 0.59
C GLU A 56 6.56 4.09 0.01
N ALA A 57 7.25 3.97 -1.11
CA ALA A 57 7.90 5.09 -1.76
C ALA A 57 6.89 6.17 -2.15
N LEU A 58 5.76 5.77 -2.73
CA LEU A 58 4.72 6.70 -3.13
C LEU A 58 4.07 7.38 -1.93
N LEU A 59 3.77 6.62 -0.88
CA LEU A 59 3.20 7.19 0.33
C LEU A 59 4.14 8.18 1.00
N LYS A 60 5.42 7.87 1.06
CA LYS A 60 6.42 8.79 1.62
C LYS A 60 6.54 10.07 0.81
N GLU A 61 6.44 9.96 -0.52
CA GLU A 61 6.50 11.12 -1.40
C GLU A 61 5.27 12.02 -1.22
N GLU A 62 4.09 11.43 -1.18
CA GLU A 62 2.83 12.16 -1.04
C GLU A 62 2.58 12.63 0.39
N ILE A 63 3.00 11.83 1.37
CA ILE A 63 2.76 12.08 2.79
C ILE A 63 4.07 11.95 3.55
N PRO A 64 4.82 13.05 3.74
CA PRO A 64 6.12 12.99 4.42
C PRO A 64 6.07 12.42 5.83
N SER A 65 4.89 12.44 6.48
CA SER A 65 4.71 11.89 7.83
C SER A 65 4.74 10.36 7.86
N VAL A 66 4.61 9.70 6.71
CA VAL A 66 4.68 8.24 6.64
C VAL A 66 6.11 7.80 6.85
N ASP A 67 6.32 6.90 7.83
CA ASP A 67 7.62 6.35 8.15
C ASP A 67 7.88 5.08 7.32
N ARG A 68 6.92 4.17 7.34
CA ARG A 68 7.03 2.92 6.56
C ARG A 68 5.65 2.33 6.28
N VAL A 69 5.63 1.34 5.41
CA VAL A 69 4.44 0.56 5.10
C VAL A 69 4.70 -0.90 5.45
N GLU A 70 3.76 -1.52 6.12
CA GLU A 70 3.81 -2.94 6.46
C GLU A 70 2.67 -3.69 5.79
N SER A 71 2.98 -4.85 5.27
CA SER A 71 1.98 -5.78 4.73
C SER A 71 1.57 -6.75 5.85
N VAL A 72 0.28 -6.82 6.12
CA VAL A 72 -0.27 -7.68 7.18
C VAL A 72 -1.20 -8.74 6.64
#